data_f954e50ffdc80edd4f2e63c310cc3d51
#
_entry.id   f954e50ffdc80edd4f2e63c310cc3d51
#
_cell.length_a   1.000
_cell.length_b   1.000
_cell.length_c   1.000
_cell.angle_alpha   90.00
_cell.angle_beta   90.00
_cell.angle_gamma   90.00
#
_symmetry.space_group_name_H-M   'P 1'
#
loop_
_entity.id
_entity.type
_entity.pdbx_description
1 polymer ?
#
loop_
_entity_poly.entity_id
_entity_poly.type
_entity_poly.pdbx_seq_one_letter_code
_entity_poly.pdbx_strand_id
1 'polypeptide(L)'
;MDDLMNYQAKRDALVRKYLXAEHPISXKTNCAGTGGIDHLAMISSDIERTIEFYTNVLGMTVTNVIQNRDEPSSTHIFLDMGGGNSMAFFDFPKHGTAPAVRGIGAMHHVALKATPNQYKGVIANLKSRXHAYDIDGDETRGSVYFRDPDQXLLEVRSNDKEFRTX
;
A
#
# COMPACT_ATOMS: atom_id res chain seq x y z
N MET A 1 10.31 29.45 -9.53
CA MET A 1 9.11 30.09 -9.00
C MET A 1 7.94 30.00 -9.96
N ASP A 2 8.20 30.13 -11.25
CA ASP A 2 7.15 30.05 -12.26
C ASP A 2 6.47 28.69 -12.31
N ASP A 3 7.21 27.65 -11.96
CA ASP A 3 6.69 26.30 -12.10
C ASP A 3 5.53 26.03 -11.16
N LEU A 4 5.55 26.60 -9.95
CA LEU A 4 4.46 26.33 -9.00
C LEU A 4 3.14 26.90 -9.50
N MET A 5 3.17 28.08 -10.14
CA MET A 5 1.94 28.65 -10.69
C MET A 5 1.42 27.83 -11.86
N ASN A 6 2.33 27.33 -12.71
CA ASN A 6 1.92 26.48 -13.81
C ASN A 6 1.31 25.18 -13.32
N TYR A 7 1.87 24.59 -12.29
CA TYR A 7 1.32 23.35 -11.73
C TYR A 7 -0.04 23.59 -11.12
N GLN A 8 -0.24 24.73 -10.46
CA GLN A 8 -1.56 25.01 -9.89
C GLN A 8 -2.59 25.21 -10.98
N ALA A 9 -2.23 25.90 -12.05
CA ALA A 9 -3.16 26.08 -13.18
C ALA A 9 -3.54 24.73 -13.79
N LYS A 10 -2.59 23.82 -13.87
CA LYS A 10 -2.87 22.47 -14.36
C LYS A 10 -3.84 21.74 -13.44
N ARG A 11 -3.63 21.83 -12.13
CA ARG A 11 -4.53 21.20 -11.17
C ARG A 11 -5.94 21.75 -11.27
N ASP A 12 -6.05 23.06 -11.37
CA ASP A 12 -7.36 23.71 -11.50
C ASP A 12 -8.08 23.26 -12.76
N ALA A 13 -7.35 23.14 -13.86
CA ALA A 13 -7.94 22.67 -15.11
C ALA A 13 -8.46 21.24 -14.97
N LEU A 14 -7.71 20.39 -14.28
CA LEU A 14 -8.14 19.01 -14.06
C LEU A 14 -9.39 18.96 -13.20
N VAL A 15 -9.46 19.80 -12.17
CA VAL A 15 -10.65 19.86 -11.33
C VAL A 15 -11.86 20.25 -12.17
N ARG A 16 -11.72 21.32 -12.98
CA ARG A 16 -12.82 21.76 -13.83
C ARG A 16 -13.26 20.66 -14.78
N LYS A 17 -12.31 19.94 -15.34
CA LYS A 17 -12.63 18.97 -16.37
C LYS A 17 -13.26 17.68 -15.79
N TYR A 18 -12.77 17.24 -14.66
CA TYR A 18 -13.14 15.89 -14.20
C TYR A 18 -13.97 15.83 -12.94
N LEU A 19 -14.02 16.92 -12.19
CA LEU A 19 -14.78 16.93 -10.94
C LEU A 19 -15.97 17.86 -10.94
N UNK A 20 -15.88 18.73 -11.72
CA UNK A 20 -16.82 19.58 -11.74
C UNK A 20 -17.99 18.95 -12.12
N ALA A 21 -19.12 19.41 -11.71
CA ALA A 21 -20.44 18.86 -11.95
C ALA A 21 -20.82 18.81 -13.44
N GLU A 22 -20.34 19.79 -14.14
CA GLU A 22 -20.64 19.84 -15.59
C GLU A 22 -19.85 18.80 -16.39
N HIS A 23 -18.87 18.18 -15.78
CA HIS A 23 -18.10 17.11 -16.40
C HIS A 23 -18.10 15.90 -15.46
N PRO A 24 -19.27 15.33 -15.24
CA PRO A 24 -19.34 14.24 -14.26
C PRO A 24 -18.51 13.05 -14.72
N ILE A 25 -17.77 12.52 -13.81
CA ILE A 25 -17.12 11.25 -14.03
C ILE A 25 -18.18 10.21 -13.78
N SER A 26 -18.75 9.69 -14.84
CA SER A 26 -19.88 8.81 -14.65
C SER A 26 -19.63 7.48 -15.31
N UNK A 27 -19.65 6.78 -14.73
CA UNK A 27 -19.64 5.76 -15.13
C UNK A 27 -20.66 5.10 -15.41
N LYS A 28 -21.63 5.59 -15.04
CA LYS A 28 -22.90 4.97 -15.13
C LYS A 28 -23.26 4.59 -16.55
N THR A 29 -22.60 5.21 -17.49
CA THR A 29 -22.86 4.90 -18.88
C THR A 29 -22.03 3.71 -19.37
N ASN A 30 -21.17 3.19 -18.54
CA ASN A 30 -20.30 2.08 -18.91
C ASN A 30 -20.54 0.93 -17.93
N CYS A 31 -20.88 -0.24 -18.47
CA CYS A 31 -21.14 -1.39 -17.63
C CYS A 31 -19.89 -2.04 -17.06
N ALA A 32 -18.72 -1.68 -17.57
CA ALA A 32 -17.48 -2.24 -17.05
C ALA A 32 -17.18 -1.67 -15.67
N GLY A 33 -16.38 -2.39 -14.95
CA GLY A 33 -15.96 -1.95 -13.62
C GLY A 33 -15.33 -3.10 -12.88
N THR A 34 -14.84 -2.81 -11.70
CA THR A 34 -14.24 -3.83 -10.85
C THR A 34 -14.82 -3.69 -9.45
N GLY A 35 -14.59 -4.70 -8.64
CA GLY A 35 -14.96 -4.67 -7.24
C GLY A 35 -13.88 -4.17 -6.31
N GLY A 36 -12.82 -3.62 -6.86
CA GLY A 36 -11.70 -3.16 -6.07
C GLY A 36 -10.53 -4.10 -6.19
N ILE A 37 -9.64 -4.06 -5.24
CA ILE A 37 -8.43 -4.87 -5.27
C ILE A 37 -8.75 -6.28 -4.77
N ASP A 38 -8.38 -7.29 -5.53
CA ASP A 38 -8.40 -8.67 -5.07
C ASP A 38 -7.12 -8.96 -4.29
N HIS A 39 -5.98 -8.72 -4.89
CA HIS A 39 -4.70 -8.85 -4.21
C HIS A 39 -3.66 -8.00 -4.92
N LEU A 40 -2.62 -7.64 -4.17
CA LEU A 40 -1.43 -7.01 -4.70
C LEU A 40 -0.31 -8.04 -4.67
N ALA A 41 0.44 -8.17 -5.74
CA ALA A 41 1.49 -9.18 -5.81
C ALA A 41 2.85 -8.51 -5.97
N MET A 42 3.78 -8.91 -5.14
CA MET A 42 5.13 -8.36 -5.13
C MET A 42 6.13 -9.49 -5.01
N ILE A 43 7.39 -9.17 -5.23
CA ILE A 43 8.46 -10.15 -5.15
C ILE A 43 9.20 -9.94 -3.83
N SER A 44 9.44 -11.03 -3.12
CA SER A 44 10.13 -11.03 -1.85
C SER A 44 11.50 -11.66 -2.02
N SER A 45 12.51 -11.08 -1.40
CA SER A 45 13.83 -11.69 -1.40
C SER A 45 13.92 -12.85 -0.41
N ASP A 46 13.00 -12.92 0.55
CA ASP A 46 13.03 -13.93 1.59
C ASP A 46 11.61 -14.05 2.14
N ILE A 47 10.92 -15.08 1.70
CA ILE A 47 9.49 -15.25 2.01
C ILE A 47 9.26 -15.32 3.52
N GLU A 48 10.11 -16.03 4.23
CA GLU A 48 9.89 -16.19 5.67
C GLU A 48 10.08 -14.87 6.41
N ARG A 49 11.06 -14.08 6.00
CA ARG A 49 11.25 -12.76 6.58
C ARG A 49 10.09 -11.84 6.25
N THR A 50 9.55 -11.94 5.04
CA THR A 50 8.39 -11.15 4.66
C THR A 50 7.18 -11.53 5.51
N ILE A 51 6.93 -12.83 5.66
CA ILE A 51 5.82 -13.28 6.50
C ILE A 51 5.97 -12.76 7.92
N GLU A 52 7.16 -12.89 8.48
CA GLU A 52 7.41 -12.46 9.85
C GLU A 52 7.08 -10.98 10.01
N PHE A 53 7.50 -10.17 9.05
CA PHE A 53 7.25 -8.73 9.13
C PHE A 53 5.75 -8.42 9.06
N TYR A 54 5.09 -8.95 8.06
CA TYR A 54 3.69 -8.59 7.85
C TYR A 54 2.77 -9.17 8.92
N THR A 55 3.13 -10.31 9.50
CA THR A 55 2.33 -10.84 10.60
C THR A 55 2.60 -10.11 11.91
N ASN A 56 3.85 -9.80 12.21
CA ASN A 56 4.18 -9.25 13.52
C ASN A 56 4.10 -7.73 13.59
N VAL A 57 4.28 -7.03 12.49
CA VAL A 57 4.13 -5.58 12.48
C VAL A 57 2.69 -5.20 12.16
N LEU A 58 2.12 -5.82 11.13
CA LEU A 58 0.82 -5.40 10.59
C LEU A 58 -0.32 -6.33 10.96
N GLY A 59 -0.06 -7.41 11.68
CA GLY A 59 -1.13 -8.29 12.13
C GLY A 59 -1.82 -9.06 11.04
N MET A 60 -1.19 -9.23 9.89
CA MET A 60 -1.79 -9.99 8.81
C MET A 60 -1.65 -11.49 9.07
N THR A 61 -2.52 -12.26 8.46
CA THR A 61 -2.53 -13.72 8.62
C THR A 61 -2.26 -14.36 7.27
N VAL A 62 -1.34 -15.33 7.24
CA VAL A 62 -1.09 -16.11 6.04
C VAL A 62 -2.34 -16.95 5.74
N THR A 63 -2.84 -16.87 4.54
CA THR A 63 -4.03 -17.62 4.13
C THR A 63 -3.72 -18.67 3.09
N ASN A 64 -2.60 -18.57 2.38
CA ASN A 64 -2.28 -19.52 1.31
C ASN A 64 -0.78 -19.58 1.12
N VAL A 65 -0.30 -20.81 0.84
CA VAL A 65 1.08 -21.02 0.43
C VAL A 65 1.01 -22.03 -0.71
N ILE A 66 1.36 -21.61 -1.91
CA ILE A 66 1.21 -22.46 -3.07
C ILE A 66 2.42 -22.36 -3.98
N GLN A 67 2.52 -23.28 -4.90
CA GLN A 67 3.52 -23.22 -5.95
C GLN A 67 3.12 -22.16 -6.97
N ASN A 68 4.09 -21.38 -7.43
CA ASN A 68 3.84 -20.46 -8.54
C ASN A 68 3.56 -21.28 -9.78
N ARG A 69 2.40 -21.06 -10.39
CA ARG A 69 1.98 -21.83 -11.55
C ARG A 69 2.97 -21.75 -12.69
N ASP A 70 3.54 -20.58 -12.91
CA ASP A 70 4.37 -20.33 -14.09
C ASP A 70 5.85 -20.56 -13.84
N GLU A 71 6.25 -20.66 -12.58
CA GLU A 71 7.65 -20.83 -12.21
C GLU A 71 7.69 -21.78 -11.01
N PRO A 72 7.81 -23.08 -11.25
CA PRO A 72 7.68 -24.05 -10.15
C PRO A 72 8.69 -23.91 -9.00
N SER A 73 9.83 -23.26 -9.24
CA SER A 73 10.79 -23.04 -8.16
C SER A 73 10.38 -21.87 -7.26
N SER A 74 9.35 -21.13 -7.63
CA SER A 74 8.86 -19.96 -6.89
C SER A 74 7.70 -20.36 -5.99
N THR A 75 7.68 -19.83 -4.78
CA THR A 75 6.57 -20.00 -3.85
C THR A 75 5.73 -18.73 -3.88
N HIS A 76 4.43 -18.91 -3.80
CA HIS A 76 3.46 -17.81 -3.82
C HIS A 76 2.66 -17.86 -2.53
N ILE A 77 2.73 -16.78 -1.75
CA ILE A 77 1.97 -16.72 -0.49
C ILE A 77 0.97 -15.59 -0.55
N PHE A 78 -0.08 -15.72 0.24
CA PHE A 78 -1.10 -14.70 0.40
C PHE A 78 -1.26 -14.40 1.87
N LEU A 79 -1.42 -13.12 2.17
CA LEU A 79 -1.68 -12.65 3.53
C LEU A 79 -2.96 -11.82 3.49
N ASP A 80 -3.87 -12.08 4.41
CA ASP A 80 -5.10 -11.30 4.52
C ASP A 80 -4.75 -9.92 5.03
N MET A 81 -4.98 -8.89 4.21
CA MET A 81 -4.68 -7.54 4.66
C MET A 81 -5.90 -6.79 5.19
N GLY A 82 -7.01 -7.48 5.27
CA GLY A 82 -8.26 -6.86 5.71
C GLY A 82 -9.06 -6.35 4.54
N GLY A 83 -10.31 -6.02 4.79
CA GLY A 83 -11.16 -5.45 3.76
C GLY A 83 -11.53 -6.38 2.63
N GLY A 84 -11.22 -7.67 2.76
CA GLY A 84 -11.54 -8.61 1.70
C GLY A 84 -10.47 -8.75 0.63
N ASN A 85 -9.30 -8.20 0.86
CA ASN A 85 -8.21 -8.29 -0.11
C ASN A 85 -6.93 -8.81 0.54
N SER A 86 -5.96 -9.14 -0.31
CA SER A 86 -4.75 -9.79 0.15
C SER A 86 -3.50 -9.07 -0.37
N MET A 87 -2.44 -9.19 0.39
CA MET A 87 -1.10 -8.96 -0.14
C MET A 87 -0.50 -10.32 -0.45
N ALA A 88 0.08 -10.41 -1.63
CA ALA A 88 0.66 -11.64 -2.12
C ALA A 88 2.13 -11.42 -2.43
N PHE A 89 2.92 -12.44 -2.21
CA PHE A 89 4.35 -12.36 -2.48
C PHE A 89 4.81 -13.61 -3.18
N PHE A 90 5.71 -13.41 -4.13
CA PHE A 90 6.47 -14.51 -4.74
C PHE A 90 7.91 -14.41 -4.29
N ASP A 91 8.55 -15.56 -4.10
CA ASP A 91 10.00 -15.52 -4.20
C ASP A 91 10.39 -16.04 -5.60
N PHE A 92 11.49 -15.56 -6.09
CA PHE A 92 12.07 -16.06 -7.33
C PHE A 92 13.53 -16.32 -7.02
N PRO A 93 13.91 -17.57 -6.79
CA PRO A 93 15.26 -17.85 -6.31
C PRO A 93 16.37 -17.30 -7.19
N LYS A 94 16.09 -17.09 -8.46
CA LYS A 94 17.11 -16.58 -9.38
C LYS A 94 17.01 -15.07 -9.61
N HIS A 95 16.09 -14.39 -8.93
CA HIS A 95 15.82 -12.98 -9.21
C HIS A 95 16.87 -12.06 -8.61
N GLY A 96 17.51 -12.47 -7.55
CA GLY A 96 18.42 -11.60 -6.81
C GLY A 96 17.68 -10.88 -5.70
N THR A 97 18.39 -9.96 -5.06
CA THR A 97 17.86 -9.31 -3.86
C THR A 97 17.83 -7.80 -3.96
N ALA A 98 18.11 -7.23 -5.12
CA ALA A 98 18.13 -5.77 -5.27
C ALA A 98 16.73 -5.22 -5.08
N PRO A 99 16.55 -4.22 -4.22
CA PRO A 99 15.22 -3.67 -4.01
C PRO A 99 14.74 -2.90 -5.23
N ALA A 100 13.42 -2.78 -5.34
CA ALA A 100 12.82 -1.98 -6.40
C ALA A 100 13.19 -0.51 -6.19
N VAL A 101 13.28 0.21 -7.31
CA VAL A 101 13.54 1.64 -7.26
C VAL A 101 12.33 2.38 -7.80
N ARG A 102 12.12 3.57 -7.28
CA ARG A 102 11.04 4.43 -7.74
C ARG A 102 11.31 4.87 -9.17
N GLY A 103 10.27 4.90 -9.97
CA GLY A 103 10.38 5.36 -11.35
C GLY A 103 9.00 5.48 -11.96
N ILE A 104 8.96 5.93 -13.20
CA ILE A 104 7.68 6.05 -13.91
C ILE A 104 7.09 4.65 -14.05
N GLY A 105 5.84 4.52 -13.63
CA GLY A 105 5.15 3.24 -13.67
C GLY A 105 5.34 2.40 -12.42
N ALA A 106 6.31 2.73 -11.57
CA ALA A 106 6.51 1.99 -10.33
C ALA A 106 5.49 2.42 -9.30
N MET A 107 5.18 1.54 -8.37
CA MET A 107 4.32 1.87 -7.26
C MET A 107 5.06 2.81 -6.31
N HIS A 108 4.41 3.91 -5.91
CA HIS A 108 5.01 4.82 -4.95
C HIS A 108 4.96 4.24 -3.54
N HIS A 109 3.78 3.83 -3.13
CA HIS A 109 3.61 3.16 -1.83
C HIS A 109 2.23 2.51 -1.78
N VAL A 110 2.05 1.66 -0.79
CA VAL A 110 0.76 1.04 -0.51
C VAL A 110 0.24 1.63 0.80
N ALA A 111 -0.96 2.17 0.76
CA ALA A 111 -1.59 2.75 1.95
C ALA A 111 -2.69 1.82 2.45
N LEU A 112 -2.59 1.45 3.71
CA LEU A 112 -3.51 0.53 4.36
C LEU A 112 -4.35 1.31 5.36
N LYS A 113 -5.65 1.04 5.39
CA LYS A 113 -6.54 1.66 6.36
C LYS A 113 -6.37 1.02 7.73
N ALA A 114 -6.56 1.80 8.77
CA ALA A 114 -6.52 1.27 10.13
C ALA A 114 -7.54 2.01 11.00
N THR A 115 -8.12 1.29 11.94
CA THR A 115 -8.84 1.94 13.02
C THR A 115 -7.84 2.66 13.90
N PRO A 116 -8.29 3.58 14.78
CA PRO A 116 -7.34 4.21 15.70
C PRO A 116 -6.55 3.20 16.54
N ASN A 117 -7.18 2.14 17.00
CA ASN A 117 -6.46 1.14 17.78
C ASN A 117 -5.46 0.37 16.93
N GLN A 118 -5.82 0.05 15.71
CA GLN A 118 -4.89 -0.62 14.80
C GLN A 118 -3.69 0.28 14.51
N TYR A 119 -3.94 1.55 14.27
CA TYR A 119 -2.88 2.51 14.00
C TYR A 119 -1.89 2.56 15.16
N LYS A 120 -2.41 2.71 16.38
CA LYS A 120 -1.56 2.72 17.57
C LYS A 120 -0.79 1.42 17.72
N GLY A 121 -1.43 0.31 17.41
CA GLY A 121 -0.78 -1.00 17.53
C GLY A 121 0.37 -1.16 16.55
N VAL A 122 0.20 -0.68 15.32
CA VAL A 122 1.28 -0.76 14.34
C VAL A 122 2.45 0.08 14.81
N ILE A 123 2.19 1.29 15.30
CA ILE A 123 3.28 2.14 15.77
C ILE A 123 3.99 1.47 16.96
N ALA A 124 3.23 0.88 17.87
CA ALA A 124 3.86 0.19 19.00
C ALA A 124 4.73 -0.96 18.53
N ASN A 125 4.28 -1.71 17.54
CA ASN A 125 5.08 -2.80 16.99
C ASN A 125 6.36 -2.29 16.34
N LEU A 126 6.27 -1.21 15.59
CA LEU A 126 7.45 -0.62 14.97
C LEU A 126 8.44 -0.14 16.03
N LYS A 127 7.94 0.51 17.07
CA LYS A 127 8.80 0.98 18.15
C LYS A 127 9.51 -0.17 18.82
N SER A 128 8.79 -1.25 19.11
CA SER A 128 9.39 -2.37 19.84
C SER A 128 10.44 -3.08 19.02
N ARG A 129 10.44 -2.92 17.74
CA ARG A 129 11.39 -3.55 16.84
C ARG A 129 12.51 -2.60 16.41
N UNK A 130 12.25 -1.30 16.71
CA UNK A 130 13.10 -0.52 16.32
C UNK A 130 13.15 -0.22 15.01
N HIS A 131 12.15 -0.33 14.52
CA HIS A 131 12.02 -0.20 13.07
C HIS A 131 11.79 1.28 12.71
N ALA A 132 12.52 1.80 11.76
CA ALA A 132 12.41 3.21 11.38
C ALA A 132 11.03 3.52 10.81
N TYR A 133 10.47 4.67 11.18
CA TYR A 133 9.21 5.12 10.63
C TYR A 133 9.11 6.64 10.74
N ASP A 134 8.20 7.21 9.93
CA ASP A 134 7.88 8.63 10.00
C ASP A 134 6.38 8.78 10.17
N ILE A 135 5.97 9.85 10.84
CA ILE A 135 4.54 10.11 11.08
C ILE A 135 4.18 11.46 10.50
N ASP A 136 3.06 11.48 9.78
CA ASP A 136 2.37 12.71 9.42
C ASP A 136 1.11 12.73 10.28
N GLY A 137 1.07 13.65 11.24
CA GLY A 137 0.09 13.64 12.29
C GLY A 137 0.75 13.32 13.61
N ASP A 138 0.16 12.41 14.37
CA ASP A 138 0.77 12.01 15.63
C ASP A 138 0.51 10.53 15.88
N GLU A 139 0.83 10.08 17.09
CA GLU A 139 0.74 8.64 17.37
C GLU A 139 -0.67 8.16 17.61
N THR A 140 -1.64 9.07 17.63
CA THR A 140 -3.03 8.69 17.80
C THR A 140 -3.82 8.76 16.51
N ARG A 141 -3.39 9.58 15.55
CA ARG A 141 -4.09 9.71 14.29
C ARG A 141 -3.16 10.29 13.24
N GLY A 142 -3.39 9.91 12.01
CA GLY A 142 -2.59 10.39 10.90
C GLY A 142 -2.13 9.24 10.03
N SER A 143 -0.93 9.36 9.52
CA SER A 143 -0.33 8.32 8.70
C SER A 143 1.06 7.99 9.21
N VAL A 144 1.36 6.72 9.29
CA VAL A 144 2.71 6.27 9.61
C VAL A 144 3.30 5.60 8.37
N TYR A 145 4.53 5.95 8.05
CA TYR A 145 5.24 5.48 6.87
C TYR A 145 6.45 4.68 7.30
N PHE A 146 6.65 3.54 6.69
CA PHE A 146 7.77 2.67 7.00
C PHE A 146 8.01 1.74 5.84
N ARG A 147 9.16 1.08 5.85
CA ARG A 147 9.50 0.19 4.75
C ARG A 147 9.47 -1.25 5.21
N ASP A 148 9.05 -2.11 4.29
CA ASP A 148 9.06 -3.54 4.57
C ASP A 148 10.49 -4.08 4.37
N PRO A 149 10.74 -5.37 4.60
CA PRO A 149 12.10 -5.89 4.49
C PRO A 149 12.74 -5.70 3.13
N ASP A 150 11.96 -5.58 2.08
CA ASP A 150 12.48 -5.39 0.73
C ASP A 150 12.29 -3.97 0.24
N GLN A 151 12.08 -3.05 1.16
CA GLN A 151 12.02 -1.61 0.94
C GLN A 151 10.76 -1.10 0.27
N UNK A 152 9.63 -1.73 0.25
CA UNK A 152 8.52 -1.34 -0.13
C UNK A 152 8.12 -0.38 0.72
N LEU A 153 7.65 0.75 0.29
CA LEU A 153 7.16 1.79 1.17
C LEU A 153 5.70 1.55 1.51
N LEU A 154 5.43 1.53 2.78
CA LEU A 154 4.08 1.30 3.28
C LEU A 154 3.62 2.51 4.07
N GLU A 155 2.32 2.74 4.03
CA GLU A 155 1.65 3.74 4.85
C GLU A 155 0.52 3.03 5.58
N VAL A 156 0.38 3.30 6.88
CA VAL A 156 -0.84 2.90 7.58
C VAL A 156 -1.52 4.18 8.01
N ARG A 157 -2.78 4.31 7.60
CA ARG A 157 -3.52 5.56 7.78
C ARG A 157 -4.70 5.32 8.70
N SER A 158 -4.80 6.14 9.72
CA SER A 158 -5.90 6.07 10.67
C SER A 158 -7.24 6.25 9.94
N ASN A 159 -8.22 5.44 10.31
CA ASN A 159 -9.53 5.49 9.70
C ASN A 159 -10.41 6.56 10.30
N ASP A 160 -9.84 7.64 10.71
CA ASP A 160 -10.53 8.79 11.28
C ASP A 160 -11.09 9.64 10.13
N LYS A 161 -12.39 9.86 10.16
CA LYS A 161 -13.03 10.61 9.08
C LYS A 161 -12.53 12.05 8.99
N GLU A 162 -12.23 12.66 10.14
CA GLU A 162 -11.75 14.02 10.13
C GLU A 162 -10.43 14.16 9.37
N PHE A 163 -9.64 13.13 9.43
CA PHE A 163 -8.36 13.16 8.78
C PHE A 163 -8.50 13.02 7.26
N ARG A 164 -9.60 12.44 6.82
CA ARG A 164 -9.79 12.19 5.40
C ARG A 164 -10.35 13.38 4.64
N THR A 165 -10.79 14.39 5.31
CA THR A 165 -11.38 15.54 4.62
C THR A 165 -10.35 16.50 4.04
N UNK A 166 -9.34 16.09 4.57
CA UNK A 166 -8.39 16.89 4.05
C UNK A 166 -8.24 16.96 2.91
#